data_75b075c4def8dd1cae69f21344cc0f0d
#
_entry.id   75b075c4def8dd1cae69f21344cc0f0d
#
_cell.length_a   1.000
_cell.length_b   1.000
_cell.length_c   1.000
_cell.angle_alpha   90.00
_cell.angle_beta   90.00
_cell.angle_gamma   90.00
#
_symmetry.space_group_name_H-M   'P 1'
#
loop_
_entity.id
_entity.type
_entity.pdbx_description
1 polymer ?
#
loop_
_entity_poly.entity_id
_entity_poly.type
_entity_poly.pdbx_seq_one_letter_code
_entity_poly.pdbx_strand_id
1 'polypeptide(L)'
;LYYRQQREVILSKHYSSGAELSAKVLKGVNILADNVASTLGPRGRTVLLQRAGSGPFVSKDGVTVAEHVVLDDPIENAAVQILKQASSQTNTLAGDGTTTSMVLSRAILQEAQKHVVAGTPPIEIKRAIDRATEILVENLKKSSMPIQSEEDIAHIASISANNDEVIGNLIAKAVDCVGKDGSITIEEARSTRTSLDLREGFHFDSGYAASAFVTDQRRGAVVYDEPFILVADAKIDKVDQILPILEIVAREQRSLVIVASEIEGQALAALIMNCVRGTMKIVAVKAPRYGEERRGILRDLCLATGASFVTKSGDIKLDNVKLANLGTCEKIDIVKNSTTFVGGKGKHEDVEGQIESLKAEISNTDDLRECERIQERITRLASGVAIIKVGAPTEAEMIEKRHRIEDALEAVKAAQQEGIVPGGGVALVRALPKKAGSPAEQIVYEAVKEPIRQMARNSGESPDLILEQVQKAKGSRGYNFATGKMGDLLEEGVIDPVKVTITALTMAASAAGTLLTTGYAIIEGE
;
A
#
# COMPACT_ATOMS: atom_id res chain seq x y z
N LEU A 1 -52.65 -4.66 22.60
CA LEU A 1 -52.00 -5.94 22.83
C LEU A 1 -51.12 -6.30 21.63
N TYR A 2 -49.91 -5.76 21.52
CA TYR A 2 -48.83 -6.18 20.61
C TYR A 2 -47.55 -6.19 21.42
N TYR A 3 -47.28 -7.26 22.17
CA TYR A 3 -45.97 -7.57 22.69
C TYR A 3 -45.12 -8.10 21.54
N ARG A 4 -44.25 -7.30 21.00
CA ARG A 4 -43.11 -7.72 20.18
C ARG A 4 -42.17 -8.52 21.09
N GLN A 5 -42.16 -9.85 20.96
CA GLN A 5 -41.07 -10.67 21.46
C GLN A 5 -39.77 -10.22 20.76
N GLN A 6 -38.95 -9.46 21.45
CA GLN A 6 -37.53 -9.42 21.18
C GLN A 6 -36.99 -10.80 21.52
N ARG A 7 -36.73 -11.62 20.50
CA ARG A 7 -35.84 -12.76 20.65
C ARG A 7 -34.49 -12.15 20.97
N GLU A 8 -34.06 -12.21 22.21
CA GLU A 8 -32.64 -12.15 22.56
C GLU A 8 -31.98 -13.29 21.78
N VAL A 9 -31.21 -12.93 20.77
CA VAL A 9 -30.29 -13.87 20.11
C VAL A 9 -29.26 -14.17 21.19
N ILE A 10 -29.38 -15.30 21.86
CA ILE A 10 -28.33 -15.81 22.75
C ILE A 10 -27.19 -16.18 21.84
N LEU A 11 -26.25 -15.28 21.67
CA LEU A 11 -24.99 -15.52 20.94
C LEU A 11 -24.28 -16.68 21.66
N SER A 12 -24.15 -17.80 20.98
CA SER A 12 -23.42 -18.95 21.50
C SER A 12 -21.94 -18.59 21.58
N LYS A 13 -21.33 -18.76 22.76
CA LYS A 13 -19.88 -18.57 22.92
C LYS A 13 -19.17 -19.90 22.70
N HIS A 14 -18.19 -19.88 21.81
CA HIS A 14 -17.31 -21.01 21.56
C HIS A 14 -16.04 -20.87 22.38
N TYR A 15 -15.70 -21.92 23.12
CA TYR A 15 -14.49 -21.98 23.95
C TYR A 15 -13.59 -23.09 23.45
N SER A 16 -12.29 -22.82 23.31
CA SER A 16 -11.29 -23.86 23.03
C SER A 16 -9.95 -23.49 23.65
N SER A 17 -9.15 -24.49 23.95
CA SER A 17 -7.82 -24.31 24.56
C SER A 17 -6.88 -25.49 24.26
N GLY A 18 -5.60 -25.30 24.53
CA GLY A 18 -4.58 -26.35 24.44
C GLY A 18 -4.45 -26.94 23.03
N ALA A 19 -4.30 -28.26 22.94
CA ALA A 19 -4.04 -28.96 21.68
C ALA A 19 -5.19 -28.85 20.66
N GLU A 20 -6.44 -28.81 21.13
CA GLU A 20 -7.60 -28.63 20.25
C GLU A 20 -7.59 -27.27 19.57
N LEU A 21 -7.34 -26.21 20.35
CA LEU A 21 -7.21 -24.84 19.81
C LEU A 21 -6.08 -24.78 18.79
N SER A 22 -4.90 -25.29 19.12
CA SER A 22 -3.75 -25.29 18.20
C SER A 22 -4.05 -26.03 16.89
N ALA A 23 -4.77 -27.16 16.95
CA ALA A 23 -5.16 -27.91 15.75
C ALA A 23 -6.14 -27.13 14.87
N LYS A 24 -7.15 -26.46 15.45
CA LYS A 24 -8.11 -25.62 14.73
C LYS A 24 -7.45 -24.40 14.11
N VAL A 25 -6.58 -23.70 14.86
CA VAL A 25 -5.80 -22.56 14.36
C VAL A 25 -4.96 -22.99 13.15
N LEU A 26 -4.20 -24.09 13.26
CA LEU A 26 -3.36 -24.57 12.17
C LEU A 26 -4.19 -24.98 10.94
N LYS A 27 -5.37 -25.59 11.15
CA LYS A 27 -6.29 -25.96 10.07
C LYS A 27 -6.79 -24.73 9.31
N GLY A 28 -7.26 -23.70 10.01
CA GLY A 28 -7.71 -22.44 9.39
C GLY A 28 -6.58 -21.76 8.59
N VAL A 29 -5.38 -21.67 9.19
CA VAL A 29 -4.18 -21.14 8.54
C VAL A 29 -3.82 -21.90 7.27
N ASN A 30 -3.86 -23.24 7.31
CA ASN A 30 -3.55 -24.08 6.13
C ASN A 30 -4.57 -23.87 5.02
N ILE A 31 -5.87 -23.86 5.32
CA ILE A 31 -6.91 -23.65 4.31
C ILE A 31 -6.71 -22.29 3.61
N LEU A 32 -6.50 -21.20 4.36
CA LEU A 32 -6.25 -19.90 3.76
C LEU A 32 -4.98 -19.90 2.92
N ALA A 33 -3.87 -20.37 3.51
CA ALA A 33 -2.57 -20.32 2.86
C ALA A 33 -2.50 -21.22 1.61
N ASP A 34 -3.16 -22.39 1.58
CA ASP A 34 -3.17 -23.28 0.41
C ASP A 34 -3.89 -22.62 -0.79
N ASN A 35 -5.01 -21.94 -0.53
CA ASN A 35 -5.73 -21.23 -1.58
C ASN A 35 -4.90 -20.09 -2.16
N VAL A 36 -4.27 -19.28 -1.29
CA VAL A 36 -3.48 -18.12 -1.71
C VAL A 36 -2.13 -18.55 -2.31
N ALA A 37 -1.46 -19.54 -1.74
CA ALA A 37 -0.15 -20.01 -2.20
C ALA A 37 -0.17 -20.56 -3.63
N SER A 38 -1.33 -21.04 -4.10
CA SER A 38 -1.50 -21.50 -5.49
C SER A 38 -1.25 -20.41 -6.52
N THR A 39 -1.37 -19.13 -6.14
CA THR A 39 -1.17 -17.97 -7.02
C THR A 39 0.28 -17.51 -7.09
N LEU A 40 1.17 -17.98 -6.20
CA LEU A 40 2.53 -17.49 -6.04
C LEU A 40 3.43 -17.80 -7.24
N GLY A 41 4.12 -16.78 -7.73
CA GLY A 41 5.14 -16.86 -8.76
C GLY A 41 4.60 -16.84 -10.20
N PRO A 42 5.49 -16.88 -11.21
CA PRO A 42 5.12 -16.72 -12.62
C PRO A 42 4.21 -17.84 -13.13
N ARG A 43 4.34 -19.05 -12.59
CA ARG A 43 3.50 -20.21 -12.92
C ARG A 43 2.37 -20.46 -11.93
N GLY A 44 2.10 -19.48 -11.06
CA GLY A 44 0.93 -19.49 -10.16
C GLY A 44 -0.38 -19.51 -10.97
N ARG A 45 -1.40 -20.13 -10.39
CA ARG A 45 -2.73 -20.33 -11.02
C ARG A 45 -3.71 -19.28 -10.53
N THR A 46 -4.74 -19.01 -11.33
CA THR A 46 -5.89 -18.21 -10.91
C THR A 46 -6.83 -19.02 -10.03
N VAL A 47 -7.52 -18.34 -9.11
CA VAL A 47 -8.54 -18.92 -8.24
C VAL A 47 -9.92 -18.45 -8.70
N LEU A 48 -10.87 -19.36 -8.82
CA LEU A 48 -12.26 -19.05 -9.13
C LEU A 48 -12.98 -18.63 -7.84
N LEU A 49 -13.55 -17.43 -7.86
CA LEU A 49 -14.19 -16.79 -6.72
C LEU A 49 -15.66 -16.48 -7.04
N GLN A 50 -16.52 -16.58 -6.02
CA GLN A 50 -17.91 -16.18 -6.12
C GLN A 50 -18.43 -15.73 -4.75
N ARG A 51 -19.13 -14.61 -4.70
CA ARG A 51 -19.95 -14.20 -3.54
C ARG A 51 -21.42 -14.41 -3.81
N ALA A 52 -22.20 -14.62 -2.76
CA ALA A 52 -23.65 -14.69 -2.86
C ALA A 52 -24.20 -13.40 -3.50
N GLY A 53 -24.98 -13.54 -4.57
CA GLY A 53 -25.58 -12.42 -5.29
C GLY A 53 -24.69 -11.78 -6.37
N SER A 54 -23.45 -12.25 -6.59
CA SER A 54 -22.58 -11.83 -7.68
C SER A 54 -22.23 -12.99 -8.62
N GLY A 55 -21.87 -12.69 -9.87
CA GLY A 55 -21.36 -13.69 -10.80
C GLY A 55 -19.96 -14.21 -10.37
N PRO A 56 -19.56 -15.41 -10.84
CA PRO A 56 -18.22 -15.92 -10.61
C PRO A 56 -17.18 -15.09 -11.37
N PHE A 57 -16.01 -14.90 -10.78
CA PHE A 57 -14.85 -14.28 -11.41
C PHE A 57 -13.56 -15.00 -11.02
N VAL A 58 -12.49 -14.75 -11.72
CA VAL A 58 -11.17 -15.33 -11.44
C VAL A 58 -10.20 -14.25 -10.99
N SER A 59 -9.34 -14.58 -10.02
CA SER A 59 -8.29 -13.69 -9.56
C SER A 59 -6.99 -14.46 -9.33
N LYS A 60 -5.86 -13.78 -9.53
CA LYS A 60 -4.52 -14.23 -9.16
C LYS A 60 -3.97 -13.40 -8.00
N ASP A 61 -4.65 -12.30 -7.64
CA ASP A 61 -4.27 -11.43 -6.53
C ASP A 61 -4.52 -12.13 -5.18
N GLY A 62 -3.47 -12.21 -4.36
CA GLY A 62 -3.49 -12.87 -3.06
C GLY A 62 -4.43 -12.21 -2.05
N VAL A 63 -4.58 -10.89 -2.08
CA VAL A 63 -5.52 -10.14 -1.19
C VAL A 63 -6.94 -10.50 -1.53
N THR A 64 -7.30 -10.40 -2.80
CA THR A 64 -8.64 -10.73 -3.30
C THR A 64 -9.02 -12.19 -2.98
N VAL A 65 -8.10 -13.13 -3.19
CA VAL A 65 -8.34 -14.55 -2.84
C VAL A 65 -8.54 -14.71 -1.32
N ALA A 66 -7.67 -14.09 -0.52
CA ALA A 66 -7.75 -14.19 0.94
C ALA A 66 -9.08 -13.64 1.48
N GLU A 67 -9.55 -12.51 0.98
CA GLU A 67 -10.82 -11.90 1.40
C GLU A 67 -12.02 -12.83 1.24
N HIS A 68 -11.99 -13.71 0.23
CA HIS A 68 -13.09 -14.64 -0.06
C HIS A 68 -13.06 -15.92 0.80
N VAL A 69 -11.96 -16.22 1.50
CA VAL A 69 -11.88 -17.39 2.38
C VAL A 69 -12.60 -17.08 3.71
N VAL A 70 -13.72 -17.70 3.93
CA VAL A 70 -14.50 -17.65 5.19
C VAL A 70 -14.78 -19.08 5.60
N LEU A 71 -14.58 -19.42 6.89
CA LEU A 71 -14.74 -20.77 7.41
C LEU A 71 -15.91 -20.83 8.38
N ASP A 72 -16.61 -21.97 8.39
CA ASP A 72 -17.79 -22.19 9.24
C ASP A 72 -17.42 -22.32 10.73
N ASP A 73 -16.27 -22.94 11.05
CA ASP A 73 -15.80 -23.01 12.45
C ASP A 73 -15.27 -21.63 12.90
N PRO A 74 -15.89 -21.03 13.94
CA PRO A 74 -15.55 -19.68 14.37
C PRO A 74 -14.08 -19.52 14.81
N ILE A 75 -13.46 -20.59 15.35
CA ILE A 75 -12.07 -20.57 15.80
C ILE A 75 -11.10 -20.66 14.62
N GLU A 76 -11.40 -21.55 13.66
CA GLU A 76 -10.65 -21.63 12.41
C GLU A 76 -10.72 -20.29 11.66
N ASN A 77 -11.93 -19.70 11.60
CA ASN A 77 -12.14 -18.41 10.93
C ASN A 77 -11.45 -17.25 11.66
N ALA A 78 -11.38 -17.24 12.99
CA ALA A 78 -10.62 -16.24 13.73
C ALA A 78 -9.11 -16.28 13.40
N ALA A 79 -8.54 -17.47 13.24
CA ALA A 79 -7.15 -17.60 12.79
C ALA A 79 -6.97 -17.08 11.35
N VAL A 80 -7.92 -17.34 10.46
CA VAL A 80 -7.95 -16.78 9.09
C VAL A 80 -7.97 -15.25 9.15
N GLN A 81 -8.78 -14.62 10.01
CA GLN A 81 -8.86 -13.16 10.11
C GLN A 81 -7.54 -12.53 10.59
N ILE A 82 -6.80 -13.16 11.50
CA ILE A 82 -5.49 -12.67 11.94
C ILE A 82 -4.49 -12.69 10.77
N LEU A 83 -4.45 -13.75 9.96
CA LEU A 83 -3.59 -13.79 8.78
C LEU A 83 -4.01 -12.77 7.72
N LYS A 84 -5.30 -12.60 7.48
CA LYS A 84 -5.81 -11.58 6.57
C LYS A 84 -5.38 -10.18 6.99
N GLN A 85 -5.46 -9.88 8.28
CA GLN A 85 -5.02 -8.59 8.82
C GLN A 85 -3.52 -8.36 8.58
N ALA A 86 -2.67 -9.38 8.82
CA ALA A 86 -1.24 -9.27 8.56
C ALA A 86 -0.93 -9.06 7.06
N SER A 87 -1.65 -9.77 6.19
CA SER A 87 -1.54 -9.61 4.75
C SER A 87 -1.99 -8.22 4.27
N SER A 88 -3.12 -7.73 4.77
CA SER A 88 -3.61 -6.37 4.49
C SER A 88 -2.63 -5.30 4.96
N GLN A 89 -1.99 -5.49 6.13
CA GLN A 89 -0.93 -4.59 6.57
C GLN A 89 0.30 -4.65 5.67
N THR A 90 0.68 -5.84 5.15
CA THR A 90 1.76 -5.97 4.18
C THR A 90 1.46 -5.13 2.94
N ASN A 91 0.25 -5.23 2.41
CA ASN A 91 -0.19 -4.41 1.29
C ASN A 91 -0.13 -2.91 1.59
N THR A 92 -0.66 -2.49 2.73
CA THR A 92 -0.67 -1.06 3.13
C THR A 92 0.73 -0.46 3.29
N LEU A 93 1.72 -1.25 3.76
CA LEU A 93 3.07 -0.76 4.05
C LEU A 93 4.03 -0.87 2.86
N ALA A 94 3.85 -1.87 2.00
CA ALA A 94 4.78 -2.19 0.93
C ALA A 94 4.14 -2.35 -0.46
N GLY A 95 2.81 -2.32 -0.54
CA GLY A 95 2.02 -2.40 -1.77
C GLY A 95 1.98 -3.78 -2.43
N ASP A 96 2.80 -4.73 -1.98
CA ASP A 96 2.90 -6.08 -2.52
C ASP A 96 3.37 -7.05 -1.42
N GLY A 97 3.56 -8.35 -1.77
CA GLY A 97 4.09 -9.38 -0.85
C GLY A 97 3.05 -10.07 0.03
N THR A 98 1.78 -9.86 -0.23
CA THR A 98 0.63 -10.42 0.50
C THR A 98 0.62 -11.94 0.50
N THR A 99 0.79 -12.57 -0.66
CA THR A 99 0.91 -14.02 -0.82
C THR A 99 2.14 -14.57 -0.07
N THR A 100 3.27 -13.89 -0.20
CA THR A 100 4.52 -14.28 0.48
C THR A 100 4.37 -14.24 1.99
N SER A 101 3.71 -13.22 2.54
CA SER A 101 3.49 -13.11 3.99
C SER A 101 2.63 -14.26 4.54
N MET A 102 1.59 -14.70 3.80
CA MET A 102 0.76 -15.84 4.20
C MET A 102 1.51 -17.17 4.12
N VAL A 103 2.29 -17.39 3.06
CA VAL A 103 3.13 -18.59 2.91
C VAL A 103 4.15 -18.67 4.04
N LEU A 104 4.81 -17.57 4.37
CA LEU A 104 5.76 -17.49 5.49
C LEU A 104 5.07 -17.69 6.83
N SER A 105 3.90 -17.07 7.08
CA SER A 105 3.15 -17.24 8.32
C SER A 105 2.80 -18.70 8.58
N ARG A 106 2.28 -19.40 7.56
CA ARG A 106 2.01 -20.84 7.64
C ARG A 106 3.26 -21.63 7.96
N ALA A 107 4.35 -21.38 7.24
CA ALA A 107 5.59 -22.12 7.43
C ALA A 107 6.17 -21.93 8.83
N ILE A 108 6.19 -20.69 9.34
CA ILE A 108 6.64 -20.38 10.70
C ILE A 108 5.77 -21.11 11.72
N LEU A 109 4.43 -21.06 11.58
CA LEU A 109 3.52 -21.69 12.52
C LEU A 109 3.64 -23.22 12.50
N GLN A 110 3.76 -23.84 11.32
CA GLN A 110 3.95 -25.27 11.18
C GLN A 110 5.27 -25.77 11.83
N GLU A 111 6.37 -25.04 11.59
CA GLU A 111 7.65 -25.37 12.22
C GLU A 111 7.62 -25.14 13.74
N ALA A 112 7.03 -24.01 14.19
CA ALA A 112 6.89 -23.70 15.60
C ALA A 112 6.09 -24.75 16.37
N GLN A 113 5.00 -25.27 15.76
CA GLN A 113 4.17 -26.29 16.38
C GLN A 113 4.93 -27.59 16.71
N LYS A 114 5.93 -27.97 15.91
CA LYS A 114 6.79 -29.13 16.20
C LYS A 114 7.55 -28.95 17.50
N HIS A 115 8.04 -27.73 17.77
CA HIS A 115 8.76 -27.39 18.99
C HIS A 115 7.82 -27.28 20.21
N VAL A 116 6.58 -26.80 20.03
CA VAL A 116 5.57 -26.79 21.10
C VAL A 116 5.22 -28.21 21.52
N VAL A 117 4.99 -29.10 20.56
CA VAL A 117 4.73 -30.53 20.84
C VAL A 117 5.93 -31.22 21.53
N ALA A 118 7.16 -30.78 21.20
CA ALA A 118 8.38 -31.22 21.87
C ALA A 118 8.57 -30.63 23.29
N GLY A 119 7.68 -29.77 23.77
CA GLY A 119 7.65 -29.22 25.12
C GLY A 119 8.31 -27.86 25.29
N THR A 120 8.68 -27.16 24.21
CA THR A 120 9.24 -25.80 24.29
C THR A 120 8.13 -24.79 24.56
N PRO A 121 8.25 -23.89 25.55
CA PRO A 121 7.21 -22.90 25.84
C PRO A 121 6.94 -21.95 24.65
N PRO A 122 5.67 -21.71 24.25
CA PRO A 122 5.32 -20.85 23.11
C PRO A 122 5.91 -19.44 23.17
N ILE A 123 6.02 -18.86 24.36
CA ILE A 123 6.61 -17.51 24.55
C ILE A 123 8.11 -17.50 24.26
N GLU A 124 8.84 -18.56 24.59
CA GLU A 124 10.27 -18.68 24.26
C GLU A 124 10.48 -18.82 22.76
N ILE A 125 9.62 -19.63 22.10
CA ILE A 125 9.62 -19.77 20.66
C ILE A 125 9.34 -18.42 20.00
N LYS A 126 8.30 -17.67 20.46
CA LYS A 126 8.00 -16.35 19.93
C LYS A 126 9.20 -15.40 20.02
N ARG A 127 9.86 -15.33 21.16
CA ARG A 127 11.06 -14.49 21.34
C ARG A 127 12.20 -14.90 20.39
N ALA A 128 12.33 -16.19 20.10
CA ALA A 128 13.33 -16.68 19.15
C ALA A 128 12.95 -16.33 17.70
N ILE A 129 11.65 -16.41 17.35
CA ILE A 129 11.12 -15.93 16.06
C ILE A 129 11.42 -14.45 15.87
N ASP A 130 11.15 -13.62 16.88
CA ASP A 130 11.39 -12.17 16.82
C ASP A 130 12.89 -11.89 16.56
N ARG A 131 13.80 -12.50 17.33
CA ARG A 131 15.27 -12.34 17.13
C ARG A 131 15.76 -12.82 15.77
N ALA A 132 15.29 -14.01 15.32
CA ALA A 132 15.67 -14.53 14.01
C ALA A 132 15.20 -13.62 12.87
N THR A 133 14.00 -13.07 13.00
CA THR A 133 13.44 -12.12 12.05
C THR A 133 14.28 -10.84 11.98
N GLU A 134 14.68 -10.26 13.13
CA GLU A 134 15.54 -9.09 13.19
C GLU A 134 16.87 -9.32 12.47
N ILE A 135 17.53 -10.48 12.70
CA ILE A 135 18.78 -10.85 12.03
C ILE A 135 18.60 -10.92 10.51
N LEU A 136 17.52 -11.56 10.04
CA LEU A 136 17.23 -11.65 8.61
C LEU A 136 16.93 -10.29 7.98
N VAL A 137 16.17 -9.44 8.66
CA VAL A 137 15.87 -8.07 8.21
C VAL A 137 17.15 -7.24 8.07
N GLU A 138 18.06 -7.31 9.05
CA GLU A 138 19.35 -6.63 8.93
C GLU A 138 20.19 -7.14 7.76
N ASN A 139 20.20 -8.45 7.52
CA ASN A 139 20.95 -9.05 6.41
C ASN A 139 20.32 -8.67 5.05
N LEU A 140 18.99 -8.64 4.94
CA LEU A 140 18.27 -8.17 3.75
C LEU A 140 18.61 -6.70 3.45
N LYS A 141 18.56 -5.82 4.46
CA LYS A 141 18.96 -4.40 4.30
C LYS A 141 20.40 -4.25 3.83
N LYS A 142 21.33 -5.05 4.36
CA LYS A 142 22.74 -5.04 3.93
C LYS A 142 22.94 -5.54 2.50
N SER A 143 22.05 -6.36 1.98
CA SER A 143 22.11 -6.91 0.62
C SER A 143 21.34 -6.06 -0.40
N SER A 144 20.65 -5.04 0.05
CA SER A 144 19.89 -4.12 -0.82
C SER A 144 20.82 -3.35 -1.76
N MET A 145 20.38 -3.19 -3.00
CA MET A 145 21.04 -2.41 -4.04
C MET A 145 20.09 -1.30 -4.52
N PRO A 146 20.58 -0.09 -4.79
CA PRO A 146 19.75 0.97 -5.35
C PRO A 146 19.34 0.63 -6.78
N ILE A 147 18.18 1.15 -7.23
CA ILE A 147 17.77 1.14 -8.64
C ILE A 147 18.77 1.96 -9.44
N GLN A 148 19.26 1.42 -10.55
CA GLN A 148 20.29 2.07 -11.38
C GLN A 148 19.75 2.52 -12.73
N SER A 149 18.70 1.90 -13.25
CA SER A 149 18.20 2.14 -14.62
C SER A 149 16.66 2.14 -14.71
N GLU A 150 16.15 2.69 -15.81
CA GLU A 150 14.74 2.59 -16.20
C GLU A 150 14.34 1.11 -16.44
N GLU A 151 15.28 0.29 -16.91
CA GLU A 151 15.07 -1.13 -17.14
C GLU A 151 14.81 -1.88 -15.83
N ASP A 152 15.48 -1.53 -14.72
CA ASP A 152 15.18 -2.07 -13.40
C ASP A 152 13.74 -1.76 -12.98
N ILE A 153 13.26 -0.53 -13.24
CA ILE A 153 11.88 -0.13 -12.96
C ILE A 153 10.89 -0.95 -13.79
N ALA A 154 11.19 -1.14 -15.08
CA ALA A 154 10.36 -1.95 -15.96
C ALA A 154 10.30 -3.42 -15.49
N HIS A 155 11.41 -3.98 -15.04
CA HIS A 155 11.47 -5.34 -14.50
C HIS A 155 10.66 -5.49 -13.22
N ILE A 156 10.83 -4.57 -12.24
CA ILE A 156 10.05 -4.58 -10.99
C ILE A 156 8.57 -4.52 -11.30
N ALA A 157 8.16 -3.56 -12.13
CA ALA A 157 6.77 -3.36 -12.48
C ALA A 157 6.19 -4.56 -13.25
N SER A 158 6.97 -5.16 -14.16
CA SER A 158 6.55 -6.36 -14.90
C SER A 158 6.30 -7.53 -13.96
N ILE A 159 7.21 -7.79 -13.02
CA ILE A 159 7.08 -8.91 -12.06
C ILE A 159 5.85 -8.74 -11.18
N SER A 160 5.68 -7.57 -10.58
CA SER A 160 4.52 -7.28 -9.74
C SER A 160 3.21 -7.28 -10.55
N ALA A 161 3.26 -6.94 -11.85
CA ALA A 161 2.15 -7.06 -12.77
C ALA A 161 1.96 -8.50 -13.36
N ASN A 162 2.38 -9.54 -12.67
CA ASN A 162 2.29 -10.93 -13.13
C ASN A 162 3.08 -11.24 -14.44
N ASN A 163 4.26 -10.67 -14.58
CA ASN A 163 5.14 -10.74 -15.77
C ASN A 163 4.53 -10.13 -17.05
N ASP A 164 3.73 -9.07 -16.89
CA ASP A 164 3.20 -8.27 -18.00
C ASP A 164 4.20 -7.17 -18.37
N GLU A 165 5.03 -7.43 -19.39
CA GLU A 165 6.04 -6.48 -19.88
C GLU A 165 5.42 -5.20 -20.45
N VAL A 166 4.17 -5.25 -20.95
CA VAL A 166 3.48 -4.07 -21.47
C VAL A 166 3.16 -3.10 -20.34
N ILE A 167 2.67 -3.62 -19.21
CA ILE A 167 2.43 -2.84 -18.00
C ILE A 167 3.76 -2.34 -17.43
N GLY A 168 4.79 -3.20 -17.35
CA GLY A 168 6.10 -2.83 -16.83
C GLY A 168 6.72 -1.64 -17.57
N ASN A 169 6.77 -1.73 -18.89
CA ASN A 169 7.30 -0.66 -19.74
C ASN A 169 6.45 0.63 -19.67
N LEU A 170 5.14 0.50 -19.53
CA LEU A 170 4.26 1.66 -19.38
C LEU A 170 4.55 2.41 -18.07
N ILE A 171 4.74 1.68 -16.97
CA ILE A 171 5.07 2.25 -15.66
C ILE A 171 6.47 2.87 -15.66
N ALA A 172 7.47 2.21 -16.25
CA ALA A 172 8.82 2.76 -16.36
C ALA A 172 8.81 4.09 -17.12
N LYS A 173 8.12 4.18 -18.25
CA LYS A 173 7.92 5.44 -18.98
C LYS A 173 7.18 6.49 -18.14
N ALA A 174 6.15 6.09 -17.39
CA ALA A 174 5.43 7.02 -16.53
C ALA A 174 6.36 7.61 -15.47
N VAL A 175 7.18 6.77 -14.83
CA VAL A 175 8.17 7.21 -13.82
C VAL A 175 9.24 8.10 -14.44
N ASP A 176 9.75 7.77 -15.62
CA ASP A 176 10.74 8.60 -16.34
C ASP A 176 10.18 9.99 -16.66
N CYS A 177 8.94 10.06 -17.14
CA CYS A 177 8.28 11.32 -17.50
C CYS A 177 8.05 12.26 -16.31
N VAL A 178 7.70 11.74 -15.13
CA VAL A 178 7.37 12.57 -13.95
C VAL A 178 8.51 12.66 -12.94
N GLY A 179 9.54 11.83 -13.09
CA GLY A 179 10.67 11.73 -12.17
C GLY A 179 10.33 10.99 -10.87
N LYS A 180 11.32 10.89 -9.97
CA LYS A 180 11.20 10.12 -8.72
C LYS A 180 10.12 10.64 -7.77
N ASP A 181 9.95 11.96 -7.73
CA ASP A 181 9.01 12.66 -6.85
C ASP A 181 7.69 13.00 -7.56
N GLY A 182 7.55 12.61 -8.83
CA GLY A 182 6.35 12.85 -9.61
C GLY A 182 5.21 11.92 -9.22
N SER A 183 3.98 12.35 -9.49
CA SER A 183 2.78 11.57 -9.18
C SER A 183 2.28 10.79 -10.39
N ILE A 184 1.90 9.54 -10.15
CA ILE A 184 1.26 8.68 -11.15
C ILE A 184 -0.11 8.31 -10.62
N THR A 185 -1.16 8.61 -11.40
CA THR A 185 -2.54 8.25 -11.09
C THR A 185 -3.09 7.26 -12.10
N ILE A 186 -4.12 6.51 -11.70
CA ILE A 186 -4.77 5.52 -12.55
C ILE A 186 -6.20 5.93 -12.81
N GLU A 187 -6.62 5.85 -14.07
CA GLU A 187 -7.98 6.12 -14.50
C GLU A 187 -8.54 5.01 -15.39
N GLU A 188 -9.84 4.86 -15.38
CA GLU A 188 -10.53 3.95 -16.31
C GLU A 188 -10.64 4.60 -17.68
N ALA A 189 -10.17 3.89 -18.71
CA ALA A 189 -10.32 4.34 -20.08
C ALA A 189 -11.67 3.93 -20.65
N ARG A 190 -12.25 4.77 -21.49
CA ARG A 190 -13.41 4.40 -22.33
C ARG A 190 -13.00 3.62 -23.58
N SER A 191 -11.81 3.06 -23.61
CA SER A 191 -11.23 2.31 -24.73
C SER A 191 -10.73 0.95 -24.27
N THR A 192 -10.52 0.03 -25.20
CA THR A 192 -9.94 -1.28 -24.91
C THR A 192 -8.42 -1.26 -24.71
N ARG A 193 -7.76 -0.13 -25.00
CA ARG A 193 -6.31 0.01 -24.91
C ARG A 193 -5.92 0.83 -23.69
N THR A 194 -4.92 0.37 -22.98
CA THR A 194 -4.27 1.12 -21.92
C THR A 194 -3.29 2.13 -22.53
N SER A 195 -3.28 3.35 -22.01
CA SER A 195 -2.43 4.44 -22.50
C SER A 195 -1.90 5.28 -21.35
N LEU A 196 -0.78 5.96 -21.60
CA LEU A 196 -0.20 6.96 -20.70
C LEU A 196 -0.57 8.35 -21.21
N ASP A 197 -1.07 9.19 -20.32
CA ASP A 197 -1.38 10.59 -20.56
C ASP A 197 -0.62 11.45 -19.55
N LEU A 198 -0.08 12.58 -19.97
CA LEU A 198 0.62 13.52 -19.10
C LEU A 198 -0.25 14.76 -18.92
N ARG A 199 -0.46 15.15 -17.66
CA ARG A 199 -1.25 16.33 -17.29
C ARG A 199 -0.46 17.24 -16.36
N GLU A 200 -0.74 18.52 -16.43
CA GLU A 200 -0.28 19.43 -15.39
C GLU A 200 -0.90 19.06 -14.05
N GLY A 201 -0.11 19.16 -12.98
CA GLY A 201 -0.59 18.79 -11.67
C GLY A 201 0.32 19.27 -10.57
N PHE A 202 -0.14 19.13 -9.34
CA PHE A 202 0.61 19.49 -8.13
C PHE A 202 0.55 18.35 -7.12
N HIS A 203 1.68 18.03 -6.53
CA HIS A 203 1.79 16.92 -5.59
C HIS A 203 2.56 17.33 -4.32
N PHE A 204 2.17 16.78 -3.16
CA PHE A 204 2.94 16.90 -1.93
C PHE A 204 2.76 15.69 -0.99
N ASP A 205 3.75 15.49 -0.08
CA ASP A 205 3.85 14.37 0.85
C ASP A 205 3.06 14.63 2.13
N SER A 206 1.75 14.68 2.03
CA SER A 206 0.83 14.67 3.17
C SER A 206 -0.56 14.28 2.69
N GLY A 207 -1.32 13.54 3.49
CA GLY A 207 -2.60 13.00 3.10
C GLY A 207 -3.75 13.39 4.01
N TYR A 208 -4.82 12.60 3.99
CA TYR A 208 -6.04 12.88 4.75
C TYR A 208 -5.81 12.82 6.27
N ALA A 209 -6.55 13.67 6.99
CA ALA A 209 -6.46 13.76 8.45
C ALA A 209 -7.13 12.58 9.18
N ALA A 210 -8.06 11.87 8.53
CA ALA A 210 -8.76 10.73 9.12
C ALA A 210 -9.16 9.71 8.04
N SER A 211 -9.05 8.42 8.35
CA SER A 211 -9.45 7.33 7.47
C SER A 211 -10.96 7.28 7.16
N ALA A 212 -11.78 7.95 7.96
CA ALA A 212 -13.22 8.07 7.73
C ALA A 212 -13.58 8.81 6.42
N PHE A 213 -12.63 9.53 5.82
CA PHE A 213 -12.83 10.20 4.54
C PHE A 213 -12.61 9.29 3.31
N VAL A 214 -12.04 8.10 3.49
CA VAL A 214 -11.68 7.17 2.41
C VAL A 214 -12.92 6.80 1.59
N THR A 215 -12.83 7.01 0.28
CA THR A 215 -13.86 6.66 -0.70
C THR A 215 -13.56 5.37 -1.44
N ASP A 216 -12.27 5.06 -1.65
CA ASP A 216 -11.78 3.81 -2.23
C ASP A 216 -11.13 2.99 -1.11
N GLN A 217 -11.87 2.05 -0.55
CA GLN A 217 -11.45 1.20 0.57
C GLN A 217 -10.22 0.35 0.22
N ARG A 218 -10.09 -0.09 -1.03
CA ARG A 218 -9.01 -0.96 -1.46
C ARG A 218 -7.67 -0.24 -1.46
N ARG A 219 -7.63 0.96 -2.04
CA ARG A 219 -6.44 1.80 -2.10
C ARG A 219 -6.21 2.59 -0.81
N GLY A 220 -7.20 2.64 0.07
CA GLY A 220 -7.18 3.57 1.19
C GLY A 220 -7.13 5.03 0.73
N ALA A 221 -7.77 5.35 -0.38
CA ALA A 221 -7.68 6.64 -1.05
C ALA A 221 -9.00 7.42 -1.00
N VAL A 222 -8.91 8.75 -1.10
CA VAL A 222 -10.03 9.66 -1.35
C VAL A 222 -9.88 10.19 -2.76
N VAL A 223 -10.86 9.94 -3.62
CA VAL A 223 -10.87 10.41 -5.01
C VAL A 223 -12.09 11.27 -5.24
N TYR A 224 -11.89 12.52 -5.70
CA TYR A 224 -12.96 13.44 -6.09
C TYR A 224 -12.67 14.05 -7.44
N ASP A 225 -13.72 14.18 -8.25
CA ASP A 225 -13.70 14.90 -9.51
C ASP A 225 -14.18 16.33 -9.28
N GLU A 226 -13.54 17.29 -9.93
CA GLU A 226 -13.81 18.72 -9.90
C GLU A 226 -14.08 19.32 -8.50
N PRO A 227 -13.23 19.02 -7.47
CA PRO A 227 -13.45 19.51 -6.12
C PRO A 227 -13.21 21.02 -6.01
N PHE A 228 -13.86 21.64 -5.03
CA PHE A 228 -13.40 22.91 -4.50
C PHE A 228 -12.24 22.70 -3.55
N ILE A 229 -11.26 23.61 -3.56
CA ILE A 229 -10.04 23.51 -2.77
C ILE A 229 -9.91 24.76 -1.91
N LEU A 230 -9.90 24.57 -0.60
CA LEU A 230 -9.57 25.60 0.38
C LEU A 230 -8.13 25.40 0.84
N VAL A 231 -7.30 26.44 0.74
CA VAL A 231 -5.90 26.42 1.21
C VAL A 231 -5.70 27.42 2.32
N ALA A 232 -5.37 26.94 3.54
CA ALA A 232 -5.26 27.77 4.72
C ALA A 232 -3.99 27.49 5.55
N ASP A 233 -3.18 28.50 5.82
CA ASP A 233 -2.14 28.43 6.84
C ASP A 233 -2.75 28.85 8.21
N ALA A 234 -3.68 28.03 8.69
CA ALA A 234 -4.37 28.24 9.94
C ALA A 234 -4.70 26.91 10.61
N LYS A 235 -4.81 26.95 11.94
CA LYS A 235 -5.37 25.86 12.71
C LYS A 235 -6.89 25.98 12.71
N ILE A 236 -7.57 24.90 12.34
CA ILE A 236 -9.02 24.79 12.30
C ILE A 236 -9.47 23.80 13.37
N ASP A 237 -10.02 24.28 14.47
CA ASP A 237 -10.45 23.47 15.62
C ASP A 237 -11.94 23.64 15.98
N LYS A 238 -12.58 24.74 15.52
CA LYS A 238 -13.98 25.07 15.80
C LYS A 238 -14.85 24.97 14.56
N VAL A 239 -16.08 24.54 14.73
CA VAL A 239 -17.05 24.41 13.62
C VAL A 239 -17.38 25.77 12.99
N ASP A 240 -17.49 26.83 13.79
CA ASP A 240 -17.82 28.17 13.31
C ASP A 240 -16.84 28.70 12.26
N GLN A 241 -15.57 28.24 12.30
CA GLN A 241 -14.53 28.64 11.34
C GLN A 241 -14.78 28.09 9.93
N ILE A 242 -15.47 26.96 9.81
CA ILE A 242 -15.70 26.27 8.54
C ILE A 242 -17.16 26.33 8.08
N LEU A 243 -18.08 26.69 8.96
CA LEU A 243 -19.52 26.71 8.69
C LEU A 243 -19.88 27.54 7.45
N PRO A 244 -19.37 28.79 7.26
CA PRO A 244 -19.66 29.57 6.07
C PRO A 244 -19.23 28.90 4.76
N ILE A 245 -18.08 28.20 4.80
CA ILE A 245 -17.54 27.48 3.64
C ILE A 245 -18.40 26.27 3.32
N LEU A 246 -18.81 25.51 4.36
CA LEU A 246 -19.69 24.35 4.19
C LEU A 246 -21.03 24.74 3.60
N GLU A 247 -21.61 25.86 4.01
CA GLU A 247 -22.88 26.38 3.45
C GLU A 247 -22.75 26.74 1.96
N ILE A 248 -21.63 27.37 1.57
CA ILE A 248 -21.34 27.70 0.16
C ILE A 248 -21.25 26.40 -0.66
N VAL A 249 -20.44 25.45 -0.21
CA VAL A 249 -20.20 24.19 -0.93
C VAL A 249 -21.45 23.31 -0.99
N ALA A 250 -22.28 23.31 0.06
CA ALA A 250 -23.54 22.58 0.09
C ALA A 250 -24.53 23.07 -0.99
N ARG A 251 -24.55 24.37 -1.26
CA ARG A 251 -25.40 24.96 -2.32
C ARG A 251 -24.94 24.53 -3.71
N GLU A 252 -23.62 24.43 -3.92
CA GLU A 252 -23.02 24.06 -5.21
C GLU A 252 -23.03 22.54 -5.47
N GLN A 253 -23.30 21.70 -4.46
CA GLN A 253 -23.33 20.23 -4.52
C GLN A 253 -22.02 19.62 -5.07
N ARG A 254 -20.90 20.27 -4.85
CA ARG A 254 -19.57 19.79 -5.24
C ARG A 254 -18.79 19.26 -4.02
N SER A 255 -17.76 18.50 -4.29
CA SER A 255 -16.84 18.03 -3.25
C SER A 255 -15.91 19.16 -2.76
N LEU A 256 -15.49 19.08 -1.49
CA LEU A 256 -14.60 20.05 -0.85
C LEU A 256 -13.35 19.37 -0.30
N VAL A 257 -12.20 19.93 -0.64
CA VAL A 257 -10.90 19.58 -0.07
C VAL A 257 -10.40 20.75 0.76
N ILE A 258 -10.13 20.51 2.03
CA ILE A 258 -9.57 21.51 2.95
C ILE A 258 -8.13 21.15 3.23
N VAL A 259 -7.19 21.96 2.75
CA VAL A 259 -5.77 21.84 3.06
C VAL A 259 -5.42 22.89 4.10
N ALA A 260 -5.10 22.47 5.33
CA ALA A 260 -4.80 23.40 6.42
C ALA A 260 -3.60 22.94 7.25
N SER A 261 -2.98 23.88 7.97
CA SER A 261 -1.82 23.55 8.83
C SER A 261 -2.16 22.53 9.90
N GLU A 262 -3.33 22.65 10.51
CA GLU A 262 -3.90 21.67 11.46
C GLU A 262 -5.42 21.68 11.36
N ILE A 263 -6.04 20.49 11.37
CA ILE A 263 -7.49 20.32 11.44
C ILE A 263 -7.76 19.30 12.55
N GLU A 264 -8.42 19.73 13.62
CA GLU A 264 -8.65 18.89 14.79
C GLU A 264 -9.93 19.26 15.54
N GLY A 265 -10.18 18.61 16.67
CA GLY A 265 -11.26 18.94 17.60
C GLY A 265 -12.65 18.86 16.98
N GLN A 266 -13.48 19.86 17.29
CA GLN A 266 -14.89 19.91 16.86
C GLN A 266 -15.04 20.07 15.35
N ALA A 267 -14.12 20.80 14.70
CA ALA A 267 -14.12 20.98 13.26
C ALA A 267 -13.91 19.66 12.52
N LEU A 268 -12.87 18.89 12.89
CA LEU A 268 -12.60 17.59 12.29
C LEU A 268 -13.76 16.61 12.51
N ALA A 269 -14.31 16.56 13.72
CA ALA A 269 -15.45 15.71 14.04
C ALA A 269 -16.68 16.05 13.18
N ALA A 270 -16.98 17.34 12.98
CA ALA A 270 -18.08 17.78 12.12
C ALA A 270 -17.87 17.39 10.65
N LEU A 271 -16.65 17.54 10.12
CA LEU A 271 -16.31 17.11 8.75
C LEU A 271 -16.49 15.60 8.58
N ILE A 272 -15.98 14.79 9.51
CA ILE A 272 -16.14 13.33 9.50
C ILE A 272 -17.63 12.95 9.54
N MET A 273 -18.41 13.56 10.43
CA MET A 273 -19.85 13.27 10.54
C MET A 273 -20.62 13.56 9.25
N ASN A 274 -20.31 14.67 8.57
CA ASN A 274 -20.94 15.01 7.31
C ASN A 274 -20.54 14.03 6.19
N CYS A 275 -19.27 13.62 6.14
CA CYS A 275 -18.78 12.64 5.18
C CYS A 275 -19.42 11.25 5.41
N VAL A 276 -19.42 10.74 6.64
CA VAL A 276 -19.97 9.42 6.99
C VAL A 276 -21.48 9.35 6.77
N ARG A 277 -22.20 10.44 7.03
CA ARG A 277 -23.65 10.55 6.75
C ARG A 277 -23.97 10.69 5.25
N GLY A 278 -22.96 10.88 4.43
CA GLY A 278 -23.15 11.10 2.99
C GLY A 278 -23.82 12.43 2.64
N THR A 279 -23.90 13.38 3.60
CA THR A 279 -24.50 14.69 3.36
C THR A 279 -23.63 15.59 2.49
N MET A 280 -22.32 15.44 2.60
CA MET A 280 -21.34 16.19 1.81
C MET A 280 -20.12 15.31 1.49
N LYS A 281 -19.53 15.49 0.32
CA LYS A 281 -18.26 14.90 -0.07
C LYS A 281 -17.13 15.84 0.37
N ILE A 282 -16.52 15.56 1.51
CA ILE A 282 -15.50 16.44 2.12
C ILE A 282 -14.29 15.62 2.52
N VAL A 283 -13.11 16.22 2.40
CA VAL A 283 -11.88 15.68 2.97
C VAL A 283 -11.04 16.78 3.60
N ALA A 284 -10.46 16.49 4.74
CA ALA A 284 -9.48 17.32 5.43
C ALA A 284 -8.08 16.74 5.19
N VAL A 285 -7.17 17.57 4.69
CA VAL A 285 -5.77 17.24 4.39
C VAL A 285 -4.87 18.09 5.26
N LYS A 286 -3.88 17.46 5.88
CA LYS A 286 -2.87 18.17 6.65
C LYS A 286 -1.81 18.75 5.71
N ALA A 287 -1.48 20.03 5.86
CA ALA A 287 -0.41 20.66 5.08
C ALA A 287 0.95 19.99 5.37
N PRO A 288 1.80 19.80 4.33
CA PRO A 288 3.13 19.21 4.49
C PRO A 288 4.08 20.19 5.17
N ARG A 289 5.12 19.65 5.80
CA ARG A 289 6.22 20.42 6.40
C ARG A 289 5.77 21.44 7.49
N TYR A 290 6.65 22.36 7.87
CA TYR A 290 6.42 23.36 8.95
C TYR A 290 7.00 24.73 8.55
N GLY A 291 6.55 25.79 9.22
CA GLY A 291 7.10 27.15 9.09
C GLY A 291 7.00 27.72 7.68
N GLU A 292 8.07 28.34 7.20
CA GLU A 292 8.10 28.99 5.88
C GLU A 292 8.06 27.99 4.72
N GLU A 293 8.65 26.80 4.89
CA GLU A 293 8.59 25.75 3.89
C GLU A 293 7.11 25.34 3.60
N ARG A 294 6.32 25.14 4.65
CA ARG A 294 4.87 24.87 4.52
C ARG A 294 4.17 26.01 3.77
N ARG A 295 4.45 27.26 4.15
CA ARG A 295 3.85 28.43 3.49
C ARG A 295 4.19 28.52 2.02
N GLY A 296 5.45 28.20 1.68
CA GLY A 296 5.91 28.12 0.29
C GLY A 296 5.08 27.11 -0.51
N ILE A 297 4.96 25.89 0.00
CA ILE A 297 4.19 24.82 -0.67
C ILE A 297 2.71 25.20 -0.80
N LEU A 298 2.10 25.79 0.24
CA LEU A 298 0.70 26.20 0.18
C LEU A 298 0.47 27.35 -0.82
N ARG A 299 1.41 28.30 -0.96
CA ARG A 299 1.34 29.33 -1.99
C ARG A 299 1.46 28.75 -3.40
N ASP A 300 2.39 27.81 -3.58
CA ASP A 300 2.56 27.10 -4.86
C ASP A 300 1.28 26.33 -5.23
N LEU A 301 0.64 25.67 -4.24
CA LEU A 301 -0.67 25.02 -4.44
C LEU A 301 -1.77 26.02 -4.83
N CYS A 302 -1.79 27.20 -4.22
CA CYS A 302 -2.73 28.27 -4.60
C CYS A 302 -2.55 28.69 -6.05
N LEU A 303 -1.30 28.87 -6.50
CA LEU A 303 -1.01 29.19 -7.90
C LEU A 303 -1.46 28.09 -8.84
N ALA A 304 -1.16 26.82 -8.51
CA ALA A 304 -1.53 25.68 -9.35
C ALA A 304 -3.05 25.48 -9.45
N THR A 305 -3.81 25.78 -8.40
CA THR A 305 -5.27 25.50 -8.34
C THR A 305 -6.16 26.72 -8.53
N GLY A 306 -5.57 27.93 -8.53
CA GLY A 306 -6.31 29.18 -8.54
C GLY A 306 -6.97 29.54 -7.20
N ALA A 307 -6.57 28.88 -6.11
CA ALA A 307 -7.05 29.18 -4.76
C ALA A 307 -6.45 30.48 -4.21
N SER A 308 -7.17 31.15 -3.34
CA SER A 308 -6.63 32.24 -2.54
C SER A 308 -5.97 31.70 -1.27
N PHE A 309 -4.81 32.22 -0.92
CA PHE A 309 -4.08 31.84 0.29
C PHE A 309 -4.71 32.46 1.54
N VAL A 310 -5.32 31.63 2.39
CA VAL A 310 -6.00 32.05 3.60
C VAL A 310 -5.04 31.98 4.80
N THR A 311 -4.84 33.08 5.51
CA THR A 311 -3.97 33.15 6.71
C THR A 311 -4.62 33.97 7.82
N LYS A 312 -4.17 33.77 9.07
CA LYS A 312 -4.67 34.57 10.21
C LYS A 312 -4.36 36.06 10.13
N SER A 313 -3.22 36.40 9.51
CA SER A 313 -2.70 37.77 9.36
C SER A 313 -2.87 38.34 7.95
N GLY A 314 -3.45 37.59 7.02
CA GLY A 314 -3.63 38.03 5.65
C GLY A 314 -4.95 38.76 5.39
N ASP A 315 -5.11 39.20 4.15
CA ASP A 315 -6.31 39.93 3.70
C ASP A 315 -7.57 39.07 3.74
N ILE A 316 -7.42 37.74 3.55
CA ILE A 316 -8.53 36.79 3.56
C ILE A 316 -8.43 35.93 4.83
N LYS A 317 -9.45 36.02 5.67
CA LYS A 317 -9.62 35.19 6.86
C LYS A 317 -10.65 34.08 6.60
N LEU A 318 -10.58 32.99 7.36
CA LEU A 318 -11.51 31.85 7.22
C LEU A 318 -12.98 32.26 7.28
N ASP A 319 -13.33 33.22 8.12
CA ASP A 319 -14.71 33.70 8.30
C ASP A 319 -15.25 34.49 7.08
N ASN A 320 -14.36 34.95 6.19
CA ASN A 320 -14.69 35.80 5.04
C ASN A 320 -14.43 35.12 3.68
N VAL A 321 -14.20 33.82 3.68
CA VAL A 321 -13.96 33.05 2.45
C VAL A 321 -15.23 33.04 1.59
N LYS A 322 -15.08 33.41 0.32
CA LYS A 322 -16.14 33.37 -0.71
C LYS A 322 -15.85 32.26 -1.70
N LEU A 323 -16.84 31.89 -2.51
CA LEU A 323 -16.69 30.90 -3.57
C LEU A 323 -15.51 31.23 -4.52
N ALA A 324 -15.33 32.49 -4.86
CA ALA A 324 -14.21 32.95 -5.70
C ALA A 324 -12.81 32.77 -5.08
N ASN A 325 -12.72 32.50 -3.80
CA ASN A 325 -11.46 32.24 -3.10
C ASN A 325 -11.08 30.75 -3.08
N LEU A 326 -12.02 29.87 -3.47
CA LEU A 326 -11.77 28.44 -3.57
C LEU A 326 -11.11 28.12 -4.91
N GLY A 327 -10.03 27.35 -4.86
CA GLY A 327 -9.42 26.79 -6.05
C GLY A 327 -10.20 25.58 -6.57
N THR A 328 -9.83 25.12 -7.74
CA THR A 328 -10.40 23.91 -8.35
C THR A 328 -9.34 23.14 -9.15
N CYS A 329 -9.56 21.85 -9.33
CA CYS A 329 -8.78 21.02 -10.24
C CYS A 329 -9.71 20.00 -10.94
N GLU A 330 -9.22 19.30 -11.95
CA GLU A 330 -10.02 18.27 -12.65
C GLU A 330 -10.27 17.08 -11.74
N LYS A 331 -9.23 16.63 -11.02
CA LYS A 331 -9.30 15.48 -10.13
C LYS A 331 -8.34 15.61 -8.98
N ILE A 332 -8.71 15.01 -7.84
CA ILE A 332 -7.79 14.85 -6.70
C ILE A 332 -7.73 13.38 -6.28
N ASP A 333 -6.52 12.94 -5.95
CA ASP A 333 -6.23 11.62 -5.39
C ASP A 333 -5.43 11.81 -4.09
N ILE A 334 -6.00 11.39 -2.96
CA ILE A 334 -5.42 11.57 -1.65
C ILE A 334 -5.29 10.20 -0.99
N VAL A 335 -4.07 9.81 -0.68
CA VAL A 335 -3.78 8.64 0.14
C VAL A 335 -3.29 9.08 1.51
N LYS A 336 -2.97 8.15 2.39
CA LYS A 336 -2.57 8.45 3.77
C LYS A 336 -1.39 9.42 3.89
N ASN A 337 -0.42 9.34 2.98
CA ASN A 337 0.85 10.07 3.06
C ASN A 337 1.10 11.00 1.87
N SER A 338 0.18 11.10 0.93
CA SER A 338 0.35 11.98 -0.22
C SER A 338 -0.96 12.51 -0.78
N THR A 339 -0.89 13.67 -1.44
CA THR A 339 -2.02 14.32 -2.11
C THR A 339 -1.59 14.80 -3.49
N THR A 340 -2.34 14.40 -4.50
CA THR A 340 -2.11 14.76 -5.91
C THR A 340 -3.30 15.51 -6.48
N PHE A 341 -3.04 16.67 -7.05
CA PHE A 341 -4.01 17.50 -7.78
C PHE A 341 -3.70 17.40 -9.27
N VAL A 342 -4.68 16.99 -10.06
CA VAL A 342 -4.56 16.82 -11.51
C VAL A 342 -5.34 17.91 -12.20
N GLY A 343 -4.76 18.59 -13.20
CA GLY A 343 -5.44 19.60 -13.99
C GLY A 343 -5.92 20.79 -13.16
N GLY A 344 -5.01 21.39 -12.37
CA GLY A 344 -5.33 22.60 -11.60
C GLY A 344 -5.78 23.75 -12.50
N LYS A 345 -6.71 24.57 -12.02
CA LYS A 345 -7.29 25.69 -12.78
C LYS A 345 -6.59 27.02 -12.49
N GLY A 346 -5.35 26.97 -11.97
CA GLY A 346 -4.47 28.14 -11.86
C GLY A 346 -4.07 28.68 -13.24
N LYS A 347 -3.58 29.92 -13.28
CA LYS A 347 -3.08 30.50 -14.52
C LYS A 347 -1.66 30.02 -14.77
N HIS A 348 -1.42 29.48 -15.95
CA HIS A 348 -0.09 28.97 -16.35
C HIS A 348 0.99 30.06 -16.28
N GLU A 349 0.66 31.30 -16.68
CA GLU A 349 1.55 32.45 -16.60
C GLU A 349 2.03 32.74 -15.16
N ASP A 350 1.14 32.59 -14.16
CA ASP A 350 1.48 32.83 -12.76
C ASP A 350 2.41 31.72 -12.22
N VAL A 351 2.20 30.48 -12.66
CA VAL A 351 3.06 29.32 -12.31
C VAL A 351 4.44 29.46 -12.96
N GLU A 352 4.53 29.82 -14.24
CA GLU A 352 5.81 30.06 -14.93
C GLU A 352 6.56 31.23 -14.31
N GLY A 353 5.88 32.33 -14.00
CA GLY A 353 6.49 33.48 -13.33
C GLY A 353 7.04 33.13 -11.95
N GLN A 354 6.37 32.24 -11.21
CA GLN A 354 6.87 31.74 -9.92
C GLN A 354 8.11 30.87 -10.09
N ILE A 355 8.13 30.00 -11.10
CA ILE A 355 9.31 29.16 -11.40
C ILE A 355 10.52 30.03 -11.76
N GLU A 356 10.34 31.07 -12.58
CA GLU A 356 11.42 32.00 -12.92
C GLU A 356 11.93 32.78 -11.70
N SER A 357 11.01 33.21 -10.83
CA SER A 357 11.35 33.87 -9.57
C SER A 357 12.19 32.96 -8.66
N LEU A 358 11.80 31.70 -8.51
CA LEU A 358 12.52 30.70 -7.72
C LEU A 358 13.91 30.38 -8.31
N LYS A 359 14.04 30.29 -9.64
CA LYS A 359 15.33 30.12 -10.30
C LYS A 359 16.27 31.31 -10.05
N ALA A 360 15.76 32.54 -10.06
CA ALA A 360 16.50 33.71 -9.71
C ALA A 360 16.95 33.73 -8.23
N GLU A 361 16.09 33.22 -7.33
CA GLU A 361 16.40 33.10 -5.91
C GLU A 361 17.52 32.10 -5.64
N ILE A 362 17.55 30.94 -6.31
CA ILE A 362 18.66 29.96 -6.24
C ILE A 362 20.00 30.65 -6.65
N SER A 363 19.97 31.45 -7.69
CA SER A 363 21.18 32.11 -8.18
C SER A 363 21.76 33.15 -7.20
N ASN A 364 20.95 33.59 -6.24
CA ASN A 364 21.32 34.58 -5.22
C ASN A 364 21.51 34.01 -3.82
N THR A 365 21.39 32.67 -3.66
CA THR A 365 21.44 31.98 -2.37
C THR A 365 22.72 31.15 -2.28
N ASP A 366 23.52 31.37 -1.22
CA ASP A 366 24.76 30.61 -0.95
C ASP A 366 24.52 29.39 -0.04
N ASP A 367 23.33 29.26 0.56
CA ASP A 367 22.98 28.14 1.44
C ASP A 367 22.49 26.95 0.61
N LEU A 368 23.26 25.87 0.61
CA LEU A 368 22.95 24.63 -0.11
C LEU A 368 21.59 24.04 0.28
N ARG A 369 21.22 24.10 1.57
CA ARG A 369 19.93 23.57 2.03
C ARG A 369 18.75 24.39 1.51
N GLU A 370 18.92 25.69 1.44
CA GLU A 370 17.90 26.57 0.88
C GLU A 370 17.79 26.39 -0.63
N CYS A 371 18.91 26.21 -1.33
CA CYS A 371 18.93 25.87 -2.76
C CYS A 371 18.17 24.55 -3.03
N GLU A 372 18.40 23.52 -2.21
CA GLU A 372 17.68 22.24 -2.32
C GLU A 372 16.15 22.42 -2.14
N ARG A 373 15.73 23.18 -1.13
CA ARG A 373 14.31 23.49 -0.89
C ARG A 373 13.64 24.24 -2.04
N ILE A 374 14.34 25.24 -2.58
CA ILE A 374 13.84 26.01 -3.72
C ILE A 374 13.78 25.12 -4.96
N GLN A 375 14.78 24.24 -5.17
CA GLN A 375 14.79 23.29 -6.27
C GLN A 375 13.63 22.29 -6.16
N GLU A 376 13.29 21.79 -4.96
CA GLU A 376 12.13 20.95 -4.74
C GLU A 376 10.81 21.67 -5.11
N ARG A 377 10.68 22.95 -4.78
CA ARG A 377 9.51 23.75 -5.14
C ARG A 377 9.39 23.93 -6.66
N ILE A 378 10.50 24.21 -7.34
CA ILE A 378 10.53 24.29 -8.81
C ILE A 378 10.08 22.94 -9.41
N THR A 379 10.62 21.84 -8.89
CA THR A 379 10.26 20.50 -9.36
C THR A 379 8.77 20.24 -9.19
N ARG A 380 8.16 20.56 -8.04
CA ARG A 380 6.73 20.40 -7.80
C ARG A 380 5.85 21.22 -8.73
N LEU A 381 6.24 22.45 -9.03
CA LEU A 381 5.49 23.34 -9.94
C LEU A 381 5.65 22.94 -11.42
N ALA A 382 6.83 22.42 -11.78
CA ALA A 382 7.15 22.03 -13.15
C ALA A 382 6.77 20.58 -13.48
N SER A 383 6.63 19.70 -12.47
CA SER A 383 6.32 18.29 -12.69
C SER A 383 4.86 18.11 -13.08
N GLY A 384 4.66 17.34 -14.14
CA GLY A 384 3.33 16.86 -14.51
C GLY A 384 2.88 15.69 -13.62
N VAL A 385 1.63 15.30 -13.78
CA VAL A 385 1.07 14.05 -13.27
C VAL A 385 0.91 13.09 -14.44
N ALA A 386 1.48 11.89 -14.31
CA ALA A 386 1.28 10.84 -15.28
C ALA A 386 -0.05 10.12 -14.97
N ILE A 387 -0.91 9.98 -15.97
CA ILE A 387 -2.19 9.28 -15.85
C ILE A 387 -2.14 8.01 -16.66
N ILE A 388 -2.19 6.87 -16.01
CA ILE A 388 -2.33 5.58 -16.68
C ILE A 388 -3.83 5.31 -16.87
N LYS A 389 -4.30 5.44 -18.11
CA LYS A 389 -5.68 5.14 -18.49
C LYS A 389 -5.80 3.66 -18.83
N VAL A 390 -6.46 2.91 -17.95
CA VAL A 390 -6.60 1.45 -18.07
C VAL A 390 -7.77 1.11 -18.96
N GLY A 391 -7.50 0.40 -20.06
CA GLY A 391 -8.52 -0.09 -20.99
C GLY A 391 -8.49 -1.61 -21.11
N ALA A 392 -9.68 -2.21 -21.20
CA ALA A 392 -9.88 -3.63 -21.45
C ALA A 392 -11.23 -3.89 -22.16
N PRO A 393 -11.42 -5.07 -22.80
CA PRO A 393 -12.66 -5.44 -23.45
C PRO A 393 -13.86 -5.60 -22.53
N THR A 394 -13.65 -6.01 -21.29
CA THR A 394 -14.69 -6.23 -20.28
C THR A 394 -14.36 -5.48 -18.98
N GLU A 395 -15.39 -5.14 -18.21
CA GLU A 395 -15.27 -4.49 -16.91
C GLU A 395 -14.44 -5.35 -15.93
N ALA A 396 -14.67 -6.65 -15.88
CA ALA A 396 -13.94 -7.56 -15.01
C ALA A 396 -12.43 -7.59 -15.33
N GLU A 397 -12.07 -7.61 -16.62
CA GLU A 397 -10.67 -7.55 -17.07
C GLU A 397 -10.04 -6.18 -16.80
N MET A 398 -10.80 -5.10 -16.96
CA MET A 398 -10.34 -3.75 -16.65
C MET A 398 -10.02 -3.60 -15.16
N ILE A 399 -10.90 -4.09 -14.28
CA ILE A 399 -10.69 -4.07 -12.84
C ILE A 399 -9.45 -4.90 -12.46
N GLU A 400 -9.29 -6.10 -13.02
CA GLU A 400 -8.13 -6.94 -12.76
C GLU A 400 -6.83 -6.28 -13.22
N LYS A 401 -6.84 -5.69 -14.42
CA LYS A 401 -5.68 -4.99 -14.97
C LYS A 401 -5.32 -3.74 -14.18
N ARG A 402 -6.32 -3.00 -13.73
CA ARG A 402 -6.13 -1.84 -12.83
C ARG A 402 -5.44 -2.28 -11.55
N HIS A 403 -5.89 -3.35 -10.93
CA HIS A 403 -5.28 -3.88 -9.71
C HIS A 403 -3.80 -4.25 -9.91
N ARG A 404 -3.46 -4.91 -11.02
CA ARG A 404 -2.06 -5.23 -11.35
C ARG A 404 -1.19 -3.97 -11.54
N ILE A 405 -1.73 -2.93 -12.15
CA ILE A 405 -1.02 -1.66 -12.33
C ILE A 405 -0.83 -0.97 -10.96
N GLU A 406 -1.83 -0.99 -10.08
CA GLU A 406 -1.74 -0.45 -8.72
C GLU A 406 -0.63 -1.15 -7.92
N ASP A 407 -0.63 -2.48 -7.90
CA ASP A 407 0.37 -3.29 -7.20
C ASP A 407 1.78 -3.03 -7.75
N ALA A 408 1.92 -2.94 -9.08
CA ALA A 408 3.19 -2.66 -9.74
C ALA A 408 3.73 -1.25 -9.43
N LEU A 409 2.87 -0.23 -9.37
CA LEU A 409 3.27 1.12 -8.98
C LEU A 409 3.76 1.19 -7.53
N GLU A 410 3.07 0.51 -6.62
CA GLU A 410 3.49 0.47 -5.21
C GLU A 410 4.80 -0.32 -5.03
N ALA A 411 5.00 -1.41 -5.78
CA ALA A 411 6.27 -2.14 -5.79
C ALA A 411 7.43 -1.27 -6.30
N VAL A 412 7.22 -0.48 -7.35
CA VAL A 412 8.23 0.47 -7.86
C VAL A 412 8.55 1.53 -6.81
N LYS A 413 7.55 2.13 -6.16
CA LYS A 413 7.76 3.09 -5.06
C LYS A 413 8.53 2.47 -3.90
N ALA A 414 8.20 1.25 -3.50
CA ALA A 414 8.90 0.52 -2.45
C ALA A 414 10.38 0.30 -2.80
N ALA A 415 10.67 -0.04 -4.07
CA ALA A 415 12.02 -0.24 -4.57
C ALA A 415 12.82 1.08 -4.65
N GLN A 416 12.18 2.18 -5.03
CA GLN A 416 12.81 3.50 -5.03
C GLN A 416 13.21 3.97 -3.62
N GLN A 417 12.44 3.57 -2.58
CA GLN A 417 12.70 3.95 -1.19
C GLN A 417 13.82 3.16 -0.53
N GLU A 418 13.83 1.83 -0.69
CA GLU A 418 14.73 0.95 0.07
C GLU A 418 15.63 0.08 -0.82
N GLY A 419 15.51 0.18 -2.14
CA GLY A 419 16.31 -0.59 -3.10
C GLY A 419 15.71 -1.97 -3.41
N ILE A 420 16.51 -2.76 -4.11
CA ILE A 420 16.14 -4.04 -4.70
C ILE A 420 17.05 -5.18 -4.22
N VAL A 421 16.53 -6.40 -4.31
CA VAL A 421 17.26 -7.65 -4.04
C VAL A 421 16.93 -8.68 -5.13
N PRO A 422 17.75 -9.74 -5.30
CA PRO A 422 17.39 -10.85 -6.18
C PRO A 422 16.05 -11.46 -5.79
N GLY A 423 15.14 -11.56 -6.76
CA GLY A 423 13.77 -12.03 -6.56
C GLY A 423 13.64 -13.55 -6.42
N GLY A 424 12.41 -14.04 -6.64
CA GLY A 424 12.13 -15.47 -6.62
C GLY A 424 12.39 -16.15 -5.26
N GLY A 425 12.36 -15.40 -4.15
CA GLY A 425 12.62 -15.89 -2.79
C GLY A 425 14.11 -16.11 -2.48
N VAL A 426 15.01 -15.84 -3.44
CA VAL A 426 16.46 -16.07 -3.28
C VAL A 426 17.05 -15.17 -2.21
N ALA A 427 16.63 -13.90 -2.12
CA ALA A 427 17.09 -12.95 -1.13
C ALA A 427 16.87 -13.46 0.31
N LEU A 428 15.72 -14.07 0.59
CA LEU A 428 15.42 -14.67 1.91
C LEU A 428 16.41 -15.79 2.27
N VAL A 429 16.74 -16.65 1.31
CA VAL A 429 17.72 -17.74 1.52
C VAL A 429 19.14 -17.20 1.67
N ARG A 430 19.50 -16.12 0.96
CA ARG A 430 20.82 -15.47 1.09
C ARG A 430 20.98 -14.69 2.40
N ALA A 431 19.88 -14.23 2.97
CA ALA A 431 19.88 -13.55 4.26
C ALA A 431 20.14 -14.47 5.46
N LEU A 432 20.11 -15.79 5.28
CA LEU A 432 20.39 -16.76 6.34
C LEU A 432 21.79 -16.55 6.94
N PRO A 433 21.92 -16.56 8.27
CA PRO A 433 23.22 -16.40 8.91
C PRO A 433 24.11 -17.64 8.66
N LYS A 434 25.42 -17.43 8.59
CA LYS A 434 26.41 -18.51 8.37
C LYS A 434 26.51 -19.49 9.54
N LYS A 435 26.18 -19.06 10.76
CA LYS A 435 26.14 -19.89 11.95
C LYS A 435 24.72 -20.28 12.27
N ALA A 436 24.49 -21.54 12.58
CA ALA A 436 23.20 -22.00 13.08
C ALA A 436 22.86 -21.25 14.37
N GLY A 437 21.65 -20.69 14.43
CA GLY A 437 21.08 -20.12 15.64
C GLY A 437 20.65 -21.19 16.63
N SER A 438 19.95 -20.79 17.69
CA SER A 438 19.31 -21.74 18.61
C SER A 438 18.28 -22.62 17.85
N PRO A 439 17.93 -23.80 18.39
CA PRO A 439 16.88 -24.63 17.74
C PRO A 439 15.58 -23.90 17.46
N ALA A 440 15.18 -22.96 18.30
CA ALA A 440 13.98 -22.16 18.10
C ALA A 440 14.14 -21.08 17.01
N GLU A 441 15.34 -20.56 16.78
CA GLU A 441 15.61 -19.63 15.65
C GLU A 441 15.60 -20.37 14.31
N GLN A 442 15.93 -21.68 14.30
CA GLN A 442 15.84 -22.51 13.09
C GLN A 442 14.44 -22.57 12.51
N ILE A 443 13.39 -22.32 13.32
CA ILE A 443 12.00 -22.23 12.86
C ILE A 443 11.88 -21.23 11.72
N VAL A 444 12.37 -20.01 11.91
CA VAL A 444 12.30 -18.96 10.88
C VAL A 444 13.26 -19.27 9.72
N TYR A 445 14.46 -19.79 10.02
CA TYR A 445 15.45 -20.12 9.00
C TYR A 445 15.00 -21.25 8.06
N GLU A 446 14.17 -22.18 8.53
CA GLU A 446 13.50 -23.14 7.65
C GLU A 446 12.30 -22.52 6.92
N ALA A 447 11.49 -21.73 7.61
CA ALA A 447 10.30 -21.13 7.03
C ALA A 447 10.60 -20.19 5.84
N VAL A 448 11.71 -19.43 5.86
CA VAL A 448 12.06 -18.52 4.76
C VAL A 448 12.47 -19.23 3.46
N LYS A 449 12.63 -20.55 3.48
CA LYS A 449 12.85 -21.37 2.29
C LYS A 449 11.54 -21.74 1.58
N GLU A 450 10.41 -21.59 2.28
CA GLU A 450 9.10 -22.03 1.78
C GLU A 450 8.59 -21.28 0.54
N PRO A 451 8.83 -19.98 0.35
CA PRO A 451 8.47 -19.31 -0.92
C PRO A 451 9.09 -19.97 -2.15
N ILE A 452 10.36 -20.36 -2.11
CA ILE A 452 11.02 -21.09 -3.22
C ILE A 452 10.36 -22.46 -3.40
N ARG A 453 10.15 -23.21 -2.31
CA ARG A 453 9.49 -24.53 -2.37
C ARG A 453 8.10 -24.42 -2.96
N GLN A 454 7.36 -23.39 -2.58
CA GLN A 454 5.99 -23.17 -3.09
C GLN A 454 5.98 -22.84 -4.57
N MET A 455 6.87 -21.95 -5.04
CA MET A 455 7.00 -21.66 -6.47
C MET A 455 7.44 -22.88 -7.28
N ALA A 456 8.31 -23.73 -6.73
CA ALA A 456 8.69 -24.99 -7.35
C ALA A 456 7.48 -25.94 -7.49
N ARG A 457 6.65 -26.09 -6.43
CA ARG A 457 5.39 -26.86 -6.52
C ARG A 457 4.45 -26.32 -7.58
N ASN A 458 4.26 -24.99 -7.62
CA ASN A 458 3.40 -24.35 -8.61
C ASN A 458 3.91 -24.52 -10.04
N SER A 459 5.22 -24.72 -10.21
CA SER A 459 5.87 -24.95 -11.50
C SER A 459 5.94 -26.42 -11.89
N GLY A 460 5.56 -27.35 -11.00
CA GLY A 460 5.69 -28.80 -11.24
C GLY A 460 7.10 -29.33 -11.07
N GLU A 461 7.99 -28.56 -10.44
CA GLU A 461 9.37 -28.92 -10.16
C GLU A 461 9.53 -29.52 -8.76
N SER A 462 10.66 -30.22 -8.52
CA SER A 462 10.97 -30.76 -7.19
C SER A 462 11.41 -29.63 -6.23
N PRO A 463 10.66 -29.34 -5.16
CA PRO A 463 10.94 -28.21 -4.26
C PRO A 463 12.33 -28.28 -3.62
N ASP A 464 12.71 -29.45 -3.12
CA ASP A 464 13.98 -29.60 -2.39
C ASP A 464 15.18 -29.62 -3.33
N LEU A 465 15.05 -30.16 -4.56
CA LEU A 465 16.11 -30.11 -5.58
C LEU A 465 16.40 -28.66 -6.00
N ILE A 466 15.34 -27.87 -6.26
CA ILE A 466 15.50 -26.45 -6.62
C ILE A 466 16.13 -25.68 -5.45
N LEU A 467 15.63 -25.89 -4.24
CA LEU A 467 16.21 -25.25 -3.05
C LEU A 467 17.69 -25.58 -2.87
N GLU A 468 18.08 -26.84 -3.04
CA GLU A 468 19.48 -27.27 -2.94
C GLU A 468 20.36 -26.57 -4.00
N GLN A 469 19.88 -26.48 -5.24
CA GLN A 469 20.59 -25.77 -6.31
C GLN A 469 20.76 -24.28 -5.97
N VAL A 470 19.70 -23.63 -5.47
CA VAL A 470 19.77 -22.24 -5.04
C VAL A 470 20.74 -22.06 -3.87
N GLN A 471 20.74 -22.94 -2.87
CA GLN A 471 21.64 -22.85 -1.73
C GLN A 471 23.12 -23.04 -2.10
N LYS A 472 23.42 -23.88 -3.07
CA LYS A 472 24.79 -24.10 -3.61
C LYS A 472 25.28 -22.93 -4.46
N ALA A 473 24.38 -22.19 -5.10
CA ALA A 473 24.71 -21.00 -5.87
C ALA A 473 25.06 -19.83 -4.96
N LYS A 474 25.75 -18.80 -5.48
CA LYS A 474 26.19 -17.62 -4.72
C LYS A 474 25.69 -16.35 -5.39
N GLY A 475 25.64 -15.25 -4.62
CA GLY A 475 25.26 -13.92 -5.12
C GLY A 475 23.82 -13.89 -5.62
N SER A 476 23.59 -13.26 -6.74
CA SER A 476 22.31 -13.11 -7.43
C SER A 476 21.80 -14.35 -8.16
N ARG A 477 22.63 -15.39 -8.27
CA ARG A 477 22.25 -16.62 -8.99
C ARG A 477 21.16 -17.39 -8.26
N GLY A 478 20.10 -17.71 -8.99
CA GLY A 478 18.93 -18.43 -8.49
C GLY A 478 18.18 -19.15 -9.59
N TYR A 479 17.02 -19.69 -9.26
CA TYR A 479 16.16 -20.38 -10.21
C TYR A 479 15.09 -19.42 -10.74
N ASN A 480 15.11 -19.21 -12.05
CA ASN A 480 14.08 -18.41 -12.73
C ASN A 480 12.89 -19.32 -13.06
N PHE A 481 11.80 -19.19 -12.29
CA PHE A 481 10.60 -20.02 -12.43
C PHE A 481 9.82 -19.76 -13.74
N ALA A 482 10.05 -18.63 -14.42
CA ALA A 482 9.45 -18.35 -15.73
C ALA A 482 10.12 -19.20 -16.83
N THR A 483 11.46 -19.20 -16.85
CA THR A 483 12.25 -19.92 -17.86
C THR A 483 12.53 -21.38 -17.50
N GLY A 484 12.46 -21.75 -16.21
CA GLY A 484 12.79 -23.09 -15.72
C GLY A 484 14.30 -23.38 -15.67
N LYS A 485 15.14 -22.35 -15.47
CA LYS A 485 16.60 -22.47 -15.49
C LYS A 485 17.26 -21.73 -14.33
N MET A 486 18.47 -22.19 -13.98
CA MET A 486 19.37 -21.46 -13.09
C MET A 486 20.08 -20.34 -13.88
N GLY A 487 20.03 -19.11 -13.38
CA GLY A 487 20.64 -17.94 -14.00
C GLY A 487 21.04 -16.87 -13.02
N ASP A 488 21.56 -15.75 -13.48
CA ASP A 488 21.71 -14.54 -12.69
C ASP A 488 20.39 -13.77 -12.69
N LEU A 489 19.71 -13.75 -11.54
CA LEU A 489 18.36 -13.19 -11.43
C LEU A 489 18.32 -11.67 -11.64
N LEU A 490 19.41 -10.97 -11.31
CA LEU A 490 19.50 -9.53 -11.54
C LEU A 490 19.63 -9.23 -13.05
N GLU A 491 20.49 -9.95 -13.75
CA GLU A 491 20.64 -9.82 -15.20
C GLU A 491 19.38 -10.27 -15.98
N GLU A 492 18.66 -11.26 -15.45
CA GLU A 492 17.40 -11.75 -16.01
C GLU A 492 16.18 -10.92 -15.60
N GLY A 493 16.37 -9.81 -14.86
CA GLY A 493 15.31 -8.92 -14.41
C GLY A 493 14.39 -9.51 -13.32
N VAL A 494 14.77 -10.63 -12.68
CA VAL A 494 13.99 -11.24 -11.58
C VAL A 494 14.41 -10.60 -10.27
N ILE A 495 13.78 -9.48 -9.94
CA ILE A 495 14.13 -8.61 -8.82
C ILE A 495 12.91 -8.29 -7.96
N ASP A 496 13.11 -8.22 -6.64
CA ASP A 496 12.07 -7.87 -5.67
C ASP A 496 12.47 -6.58 -4.92
N PRO A 497 11.51 -5.68 -4.59
CA PRO A 497 11.78 -4.59 -3.67
C PRO A 497 12.13 -5.14 -2.28
N VAL A 498 13.22 -4.67 -1.70
CA VAL A 498 13.66 -5.16 -0.37
C VAL A 498 12.61 -4.86 0.71
N LYS A 499 11.95 -3.72 0.62
CA LYS A 499 10.86 -3.31 1.53
C LYS A 499 9.72 -4.32 1.54
N VAL A 500 9.31 -4.83 0.37
CA VAL A 500 8.27 -5.86 0.24
C VAL A 500 8.69 -7.14 0.95
N THR A 501 9.92 -7.61 0.70
CA THR A 501 10.45 -8.82 1.31
C THR A 501 10.56 -8.71 2.84
N ILE A 502 11.04 -7.59 3.36
CA ILE A 502 11.15 -7.30 4.80
C ILE A 502 9.77 -7.24 5.44
N THR A 503 8.84 -6.50 4.85
CA THR A 503 7.49 -6.32 5.39
C THR A 503 6.75 -7.66 5.43
N ALA A 504 6.82 -8.44 4.35
CA ALA A 504 6.20 -9.77 4.29
C ALA A 504 6.74 -10.70 5.40
N LEU A 505 8.06 -10.73 5.62
CA LEU A 505 8.68 -11.53 6.68
C LEU A 505 8.27 -11.05 8.08
N THR A 506 8.28 -9.75 8.32
CA THR A 506 7.96 -9.14 9.63
C THR A 506 6.49 -9.37 9.99
N MET A 507 5.57 -9.16 9.05
CA MET A 507 4.14 -9.39 9.26
C MET A 507 3.84 -10.88 9.46
N ALA A 508 4.53 -11.76 8.72
CA ALA A 508 4.41 -13.20 8.89
C ALA A 508 4.86 -13.67 10.28
N ALA A 509 6.00 -13.18 10.76
CA ALA A 509 6.51 -13.50 12.10
C ALA A 509 5.57 -13.00 13.20
N SER A 510 5.02 -11.80 13.05
CA SER A 510 4.03 -11.21 13.97
C SER A 510 2.75 -12.03 14.05
N ALA A 511 2.15 -12.37 12.91
CA ALA A 511 0.93 -13.17 12.86
C ALA A 511 1.13 -14.58 13.43
N ALA A 512 2.19 -15.27 13.01
CA ALA A 512 2.52 -16.60 13.51
C ALA A 512 2.81 -16.59 15.01
N GLY A 513 3.58 -15.60 15.50
CA GLY A 513 3.87 -15.43 16.92
C GLY A 513 2.62 -15.16 17.76
N THR A 514 1.67 -14.38 17.26
CA THR A 514 0.40 -14.11 17.93
C THR A 514 -0.44 -15.38 18.03
N LEU A 515 -0.62 -16.11 16.93
CA LEU A 515 -1.39 -17.36 16.91
C LEU A 515 -0.72 -18.45 17.78
N LEU A 516 0.61 -18.54 17.77
CA LEU A 516 1.37 -19.51 18.55
C LEU A 516 1.20 -19.31 20.05
N THR A 517 1.13 -18.06 20.53
CA THR A 517 1.03 -17.73 21.96
C THR A 517 -0.41 -17.68 22.46
N THR A 518 -1.39 -17.90 21.61
CA THR A 518 -2.80 -17.94 21.99
C THR A 518 -3.11 -19.23 22.74
N GLY A 519 -3.36 -19.13 24.06
CA GLY A 519 -3.65 -20.28 24.93
C GLY A 519 -5.15 -20.62 25.03
N TYR A 520 -6.03 -19.65 24.83
CA TYR A 520 -7.48 -19.76 24.92
C TYR A 520 -8.15 -18.95 23.83
N ALA A 521 -9.25 -19.48 23.28
CA ALA A 521 -10.15 -18.75 22.39
C ALA A 521 -11.53 -18.65 23.03
N ILE A 522 -12.11 -17.45 23.02
CA ILE A 522 -13.48 -17.14 23.40
C ILE A 522 -14.09 -16.36 22.26
N ILE A 523 -14.94 -16.99 21.47
CA ILE A 523 -15.50 -16.41 20.24
C ILE A 523 -17.02 -16.45 20.31
N GLU A 524 -17.67 -15.33 20.03
CA GLU A 524 -19.12 -15.25 19.91
C GLU A 524 -19.50 -15.78 18.52
N GLY A 525 -20.35 -16.83 18.47
CA GLY A 525 -20.97 -17.31 17.25
C GLY A 525 -22.13 -16.40 16.84
N GLU A 526 -22.34 -16.25 15.53
CA GLU A 526 -23.50 -15.54 14.99
C GLU A 526 -24.83 -16.27 15.29
#